data_52760e0b1aa7c2e6e25108f93d726f66
#
_entry.id   52760e0b1aa7c2e6e25108f93d726f66
#
_cell.length_a   1.000
_cell.length_b   1.000
_cell.length_c   1.000
_cell.angle_alpha   90.00
_cell.angle_beta   90.00
_cell.angle_gamma   90.00
#
_symmetry.space_group_name_H-M   'P 1'
#
loop_
_entity.id
_entity.type
_entity.pdbx_description
1 polymer ?
#
loop_
_entity_poly.entity_id
_entity_poly.type
_entity_poly.pdbx_seq_one_letter_code
_entity_poly.pdbx_strand_id
1 'polypeptide(L)'
;KLSDEDMKEALPSGNQTRFDNRVAWAKSYFIQAKILSSPQRGYFEITDRGKELHHQGHKRIDKKVLSQYPEFVEFSTSKPGKPHDDQKDTGEDSTPEEVLQQSYVAIRNDLAASMLLKIKENTPKFFENLVVDLMVAMGYGGSRIDAGKSVGQSGDEGIDGIIKEDRLGLDVIYLQAKRWEGSVGRPEIQKFVGALHGQRAKKGVFITTG
;
A
#
# COMPACT_ATOMS: atom_id res chain seq x y z
N LYS A 1 -16.58 -13.47 21.56
CA LYS A 1 -15.60 -12.66 22.33
C LYS A 1 -14.46 -12.34 21.38
N LEU A 2 -14.05 -11.10 21.33
CA LEU A 2 -12.83 -10.68 20.62
C LEU A 2 -11.61 -11.18 21.40
N SER A 3 -10.57 -11.63 20.68
CA SER A 3 -9.28 -11.97 21.30
C SER A 3 -8.46 -10.72 21.59
N ASP A 4 -7.43 -10.85 22.42
CA ASP A 4 -6.51 -9.74 22.69
C ASP A 4 -5.71 -9.34 21.43
N GLU A 5 -5.54 -10.27 20.50
CA GLU A 5 -4.90 -10.02 19.20
C GLU A 5 -5.82 -9.20 18.29
N ASP A 6 -7.12 -9.53 18.20
CA ASP A 6 -8.11 -8.75 17.44
C ASP A 6 -8.20 -7.30 17.92
N MET A 7 -8.06 -7.06 19.23
CA MET A 7 -8.10 -5.71 19.80
C MET A 7 -6.83 -4.89 19.49
N LYS A 8 -5.70 -5.56 19.25
CA LYS A 8 -4.41 -4.91 18.95
C LYS A 8 -4.12 -4.78 17.47
N GLU A 9 -4.92 -5.39 16.60
CA GLU A 9 -4.74 -5.31 15.16
C GLU A 9 -4.77 -3.86 14.71
N ALA A 10 -3.63 -3.34 14.23
CA ALA A 10 -3.54 -1.97 13.74
C ALA A 10 -4.15 -1.82 12.35
N LEU A 11 -4.72 -0.66 12.06
CA LEU A 11 -5.00 -0.28 10.68
C LEU A 11 -3.69 -0.16 9.88
N PRO A 12 -3.71 -0.39 8.56
CA PRO A 12 -2.53 -0.23 7.72
C PRO A 12 -1.87 1.16 7.80
N SER A 13 -2.63 2.19 8.18
CA SER A 13 -2.10 3.54 8.47
C SER A 13 -1.23 3.61 9.73
N GLY A 14 -1.31 2.60 10.61
CA GLY A 14 -0.58 2.55 11.89
C GLY A 14 -1.05 3.53 12.97
N ASN A 15 -2.02 4.42 12.66
CA ASN A 15 -2.42 5.50 13.57
C ASN A 15 -3.35 5.07 14.70
N GLN A 16 -4.08 3.98 14.50
CA GLN A 16 -5.03 3.44 15.49
C GLN A 16 -5.30 1.96 15.25
N THR A 17 -5.90 1.28 16.24
CA THR A 17 -6.32 -0.11 16.05
C THR A 17 -7.60 -0.18 15.22
N ARG A 18 -7.80 -1.31 14.53
CA ARG A 18 -9.06 -1.59 13.81
C ARG A 18 -10.25 -1.57 14.77
N PHE A 19 -10.07 -2.09 15.98
CA PHE A 19 -11.11 -2.09 17.01
C PHE A 19 -11.51 -0.66 17.39
N ASP A 20 -10.56 0.21 17.73
CA ASP A 20 -10.84 1.60 18.12
C ASP A 20 -11.51 2.37 16.99
N ASN A 21 -11.06 2.15 15.74
CA ASN A 21 -11.67 2.74 14.57
C ASN A 21 -13.14 2.34 14.43
N ARG A 22 -13.45 1.05 14.52
CA ARG A 22 -14.82 0.52 14.42
C ARG A 22 -15.72 1.03 15.55
N VAL A 23 -15.21 1.10 16.77
CA VAL A 23 -15.93 1.67 17.91
C VAL A 23 -16.22 3.15 17.69
N ALA A 24 -15.24 3.91 17.19
CA ALA A 24 -15.40 5.34 16.89
C ALA A 24 -16.48 5.57 15.81
N TRP A 25 -16.49 4.77 14.75
CA TRP A 25 -17.49 4.85 13.69
C TRP A 25 -18.88 4.40 14.17
N ALA A 26 -18.99 3.32 14.92
CA ALA A 26 -20.27 2.88 15.49
C ALA A 26 -20.88 3.99 16.37
N LYS A 27 -20.06 4.58 17.24
CA LYS A 27 -20.48 5.73 18.06
C LYS A 27 -20.97 6.90 17.21
N SER A 28 -20.22 7.27 16.16
CA SER A 28 -20.59 8.35 15.25
C SER A 28 -21.94 8.07 14.59
N TYR A 29 -22.14 6.87 14.06
CA TYR A 29 -23.41 6.48 13.42
C TYR A 29 -24.59 6.49 14.38
N PHE A 30 -24.40 6.04 15.62
CA PHE A 30 -25.43 6.04 16.65
C PHE A 30 -25.84 7.47 17.07
N ILE A 31 -24.89 8.39 17.11
CA ILE A 31 -25.18 9.82 17.35
C ILE A 31 -25.98 10.39 16.18
N GLN A 32 -25.58 10.12 14.93
CA GLN A 32 -26.30 10.59 13.74
C GLN A 32 -27.73 10.03 13.65
N ALA A 33 -27.92 8.77 14.03
CA ALA A 33 -29.23 8.15 14.11
C ALA A 33 -30.05 8.60 15.35
N LYS A 34 -29.50 9.48 16.20
CA LYS A 34 -30.08 9.92 17.47
C LYS A 34 -30.41 8.78 18.45
N ILE A 35 -29.65 7.69 18.37
CA ILE A 35 -29.72 6.56 19.30
C ILE A 35 -28.90 6.84 20.55
N LEU A 36 -27.76 7.55 20.38
CA LEU A 36 -26.93 8.09 21.43
C LEU A 36 -26.97 9.61 21.38
N SER A 37 -26.88 10.26 22.54
CA SER A 37 -26.58 11.68 22.71
C SER A 37 -25.19 11.86 23.32
N SER A 38 -24.57 13.01 23.06
CA SER A 38 -23.26 13.38 23.66
C SER A 38 -23.43 14.73 24.35
N PRO A 39 -23.89 14.77 25.60
CA PRO A 39 -24.16 16.00 26.31
C PRO A 39 -22.89 16.83 26.59
N GLN A 40 -21.75 16.14 26.72
CA GLN A 40 -20.44 16.80 26.82
C GLN A 40 -19.33 15.87 26.29
N ARG A 41 -18.16 16.45 26.04
CA ARG A 41 -17.02 15.72 25.47
C ARG A 41 -16.67 14.50 26.34
N GLY A 42 -16.66 13.32 25.72
CA GLY A 42 -16.31 12.06 26.37
C GLY A 42 -17.48 11.35 27.09
N TYR A 43 -18.65 11.97 27.17
CA TYR A 43 -19.84 11.37 27.77
C TYR A 43 -20.88 11.02 26.71
N PHE A 44 -21.49 9.87 26.86
CA PHE A 44 -22.50 9.35 25.94
C PHE A 44 -23.67 8.78 26.76
N GLU A 45 -24.87 9.10 26.33
CA GLU A 45 -26.10 8.62 26.94
C GLU A 45 -26.99 7.98 25.90
N ILE A 46 -27.64 6.87 26.27
CA ILE A 46 -28.64 6.24 25.42
C ILE A 46 -29.91 7.07 25.43
N THR A 47 -30.44 7.42 24.27
CA THR A 47 -31.70 8.14 24.13
C THR A 47 -32.89 7.18 24.27
N ASP A 48 -34.12 7.72 24.37
CA ASP A 48 -35.32 6.90 24.41
C ASP A 48 -35.47 6.08 23.11
N ARG A 49 -35.12 6.67 21.95
CA ARG A 49 -35.03 5.96 20.66
C ARG A 49 -34.01 4.81 20.73
N GLY A 50 -32.88 5.01 21.39
CA GLY A 50 -31.87 3.97 21.58
C GLY A 50 -32.37 2.84 22.47
N LYS A 51 -33.14 3.16 23.53
CA LYS A 51 -33.79 2.16 24.38
C LYS A 51 -34.82 1.33 23.60
N GLU A 52 -35.64 1.99 22.78
CA GLU A 52 -36.63 1.31 21.92
C GLU A 52 -35.93 0.34 20.94
N LEU A 53 -34.86 0.79 20.26
CA LEU A 53 -34.09 -0.07 19.38
C LEU A 53 -33.48 -1.27 20.11
N HIS A 54 -33.00 -1.07 21.33
CA HIS A 54 -32.47 -2.15 22.15
C HIS A 54 -33.56 -3.17 22.52
N HIS A 55 -34.78 -2.70 22.87
CA HIS A 55 -35.91 -3.60 23.18
C HIS A 55 -36.40 -4.42 21.97
N GLN A 56 -36.15 -3.97 20.74
CA GLN A 56 -36.44 -4.73 19.52
C GLN A 56 -35.61 -6.00 19.37
N GLY A 57 -34.55 -6.15 20.19
CA GLY A 57 -33.79 -7.40 20.27
C GLY A 57 -32.97 -7.75 19.03
N HIS A 58 -32.55 -6.75 18.26
CA HIS A 58 -31.68 -6.99 17.12
C HIS A 58 -30.39 -7.68 17.53
N LYS A 59 -30.07 -8.82 16.90
CA LYS A 59 -28.78 -9.51 17.12
C LYS A 59 -27.59 -8.64 16.72
N ARG A 60 -27.80 -7.74 15.77
CA ARG A 60 -26.80 -6.83 15.21
C ARG A 60 -27.48 -5.55 14.77
N ILE A 61 -26.84 -4.42 15.03
CA ILE A 61 -27.26 -3.10 14.56
C ILE A 61 -26.27 -2.68 13.46
N ASP A 62 -26.66 -2.85 12.22
CA ASP A 62 -25.90 -2.47 11.03
C ASP A 62 -26.45 -1.19 10.38
N LYS A 63 -25.85 -0.78 9.26
CA LYS A 63 -26.31 0.40 8.50
C LYS A 63 -27.74 0.25 8.01
N LYS A 64 -28.22 -0.97 7.69
CA LYS A 64 -29.60 -1.21 7.24
C LYS A 64 -30.61 -0.93 8.34
N VAL A 65 -30.31 -1.40 9.58
CA VAL A 65 -31.14 -1.10 10.74
C VAL A 65 -31.15 0.41 11.02
N LEU A 66 -30.02 1.10 10.85
CA LEU A 66 -29.93 2.55 11.06
C LEU A 66 -30.63 3.36 9.97
N SER A 67 -30.79 2.84 8.76
CA SER A 67 -31.46 3.50 7.64
C SER A 67 -32.97 3.71 7.86
N GLN A 68 -33.57 3.11 8.90
CA GLN A 68 -34.93 3.44 9.31
C GLN A 68 -35.06 4.86 9.88
N TYR A 69 -33.96 5.50 10.26
CA TYR A 69 -33.93 6.84 10.85
C TYR A 69 -33.58 7.89 9.81
N PRO A 70 -34.46 8.87 9.55
CA PRO A 70 -34.27 9.89 8.50
C PRO A 70 -32.96 10.66 8.66
N GLU A 71 -32.58 11.00 9.88
CA GLU A 71 -31.37 11.76 10.18
C GLU A 71 -30.10 10.99 9.79
N PHE A 72 -30.11 9.68 9.95
CA PHE A 72 -29.00 8.83 9.51
C PHE A 72 -28.94 8.73 7.98
N VAL A 73 -30.10 8.64 7.31
CA VAL A 73 -30.18 8.63 5.85
C VAL A 73 -29.67 9.96 5.29
N GLU A 74 -30.12 11.10 5.83
CA GLU A 74 -29.63 12.42 5.44
C GLU A 74 -28.11 12.54 5.61
N PHE A 75 -27.58 12.12 6.75
CA PHE A 75 -26.12 12.09 6.98
C PHE A 75 -25.39 11.23 5.96
N SER A 76 -25.92 10.05 5.61
CA SER A 76 -25.29 9.13 4.67
C SER A 76 -25.34 9.62 3.21
N THR A 77 -26.37 10.42 2.85
CA THR A 77 -26.59 10.96 1.50
C THR A 77 -26.00 12.35 1.30
N SER A 78 -25.82 13.14 2.38
CA SER A 78 -25.33 14.53 2.33
C SER A 78 -23.86 14.69 1.98
N LYS A 79 -23.11 13.62 1.68
CA LYS A 79 -21.74 13.74 1.16
C LYS A 79 -21.79 14.17 -0.30
N PRO A 80 -21.10 15.27 -0.71
CA PRO A 80 -21.00 15.67 -2.10
C PRO A 80 -20.10 14.70 -2.86
N GLY A 81 -20.70 13.67 -3.40
CA GLY A 81 -20.07 12.67 -4.24
C GLY A 81 -21.16 11.78 -4.81
N LYS A 82 -21.30 11.82 -6.14
CA LYS A 82 -22.32 11.15 -6.94
C LYS A 82 -22.72 9.77 -6.42
N PRO A 83 -23.97 9.32 -6.61
CA PRO A 83 -24.34 7.94 -6.34
C PRO A 83 -23.43 7.05 -7.19
N HIS A 84 -22.54 6.31 -6.58
CA HIS A 84 -21.88 5.16 -7.19
C HIS A 84 -22.93 4.06 -7.30
N ASP A 85 -23.58 4.03 -8.43
CA ASP A 85 -24.24 2.86 -8.99
C ASP A 85 -23.10 1.93 -9.41
N ASP A 86 -22.90 0.84 -8.73
CA ASP A 86 -21.89 -0.22 -8.81
C ASP A 86 -20.96 -0.34 -7.58
N GLN A 87 -21.53 -0.26 -6.38
CA GLN A 87 -20.84 -0.87 -5.23
C GLN A 87 -21.02 -2.39 -5.30
N LYS A 88 -20.08 -3.08 -5.98
CA LYS A 88 -19.72 -4.44 -5.61
C LYS A 88 -19.53 -4.45 -4.08
N ASP A 89 -20.26 -5.36 -3.46
CA ASP A 89 -20.30 -5.78 -2.07
C ASP A 89 -18.94 -5.63 -1.34
N THR A 90 -18.53 -4.40 -1.09
CA THR A 90 -17.50 -4.11 -0.09
C THR A 90 -18.19 -4.26 1.24
N GLY A 91 -18.04 -5.41 1.86
CA GLY A 91 -18.75 -5.96 2.99
C GLY A 91 -19.42 -4.89 3.87
N GLU A 92 -20.73 -5.03 4.09
CA GLU A 92 -21.59 -4.11 4.88
C GLU A 92 -21.00 -3.71 6.25
N ASP A 93 -19.85 -4.28 6.60
CA ASP A 93 -19.13 -4.21 7.87
C ASP A 93 -17.91 -3.30 7.88
N SER A 94 -17.48 -2.76 6.73
CA SER A 94 -16.27 -1.96 6.67
C SER A 94 -16.53 -0.49 7.03
N THR A 95 -15.57 0.10 7.77
CA THR A 95 -15.59 1.55 8.04
C THR A 95 -15.13 2.33 6.80
N PRO A 96 -15.47 3.63 6.67
CA PRO A 96 -14.98 4.46 5.58
C PRO A 96 -13.45 4.48 5.45
N GLU A 97 -12.70 4.44 6.54
CA GLU A 97 -11.24 4.33 6.50
C GLU A 97 -10.77 2.99 5.97
N GLU A 98 -11.41 1.89 6.38
CA GLU A 98 -11.10 0.56 5.85
C GLU A 98 -11.33 0.49 4.34
N VAL A 99 -12.43 1.05 3.85
CA VAL A 99 -12.75 1.14 2.40
C VAL A 99 -11.71 1.99 1.66
N LEU A 100 -11.37 3.16 2.19
CA LEU A 100 -10.34 4.04 1.62
C LEU A 100 -9.00 3.31 1.51
N GLN A 101 -8.61 2.63 2.59
CA GLN A 101 -7.36 1.89 2.64
C GLN A 101 -7.33 0.73 1.63
N GLN A 102 -8.42 -0.05 1.55
CA GLN A 102 -8.55 -1.14 0.58
C GLN A 102 -8.48 -0.60 -0.85
N SER A 103 -9.18 0.50 -1.13
CA SER A 103 -9.14 1.16 -2.45
C SER A 103 -7.74 1.66 -2.80
N TYR A 104 -7.03 2.24 -1.84
CA TYR A 104 -5.64 2.68 -2.03
C TYR A 104 -4.71 1.51 -2.35
N VAL A 105 -4.82 0.40 -1.59
CA VAL A 105 -4.03 -0.81 -1.84
C VAL A 105 -4.35 -1.41 -3.21
N ALA A 106 -5.63 -1.46 -3.60
CA ALA A 106 -6.06 -1.95 -4.91
C ALA A 106 -5.45 -1.10 -6.03
N ILE A 107 -5.57 0.22 -5.97
CA ILE A 107 -4.97 1.15 -6.96
C ILE A 107 -3.46 0.95 -7.06
N ARG A 108 -2.77 0.83 -5.92
CA ARG A 108 -1.31 0.59 -5.93
C ARG A 108 -0.95 -0.74 -6.57
N ASN A 109 -1.69 -1.80 -6.28
CA ASN A 109 -1.45 -3.12 -6.86
C ASN A 109 -1.70 -3.11 -8.37
N ASP A 110 -2.78 -2.48 -8.84
CA ASP A 110 -3.08 -2.33 -10.26
C ASP A 110 -2.01 -1.52 -10.98
N LEU A 111 -1.55 -0.43 -10.36
CA LEU A 111 -0.45 0.38 -10.90
C LEU A 111 0.84 -0.44 -10.98
N ALA A 112 1.20 -1.16 -9.92
CA ALA A 112 2.40 -1.99 -9.90
C ALA A 112 2.35 -3.10 -10.99
N ALA A 113 1.21 -3.77 -11.13
CA ALA A 113 0.99 -4.77 -12.19
C ALA A 113 1.12 -4.15 -13.58
N SER A 114 0.49 -2.99 -13.82
CA SER A 114 0.56 -2.28 -15.09
C SER A 114 1.97 -1.81 -15.44
N MET A 115 2.72 -1.32 -14.45
CA MET A 115 4.12 -0.93 -14.62
C MET A 115 4.99 -2.14 -14.96
N LEU A 116 4.83 -3.24 -14.23
CA LEU A 116 5.58 -4.48 -14.48
C LEU A 116 5.31 -5.03 -15.88
N LEU A 117 4.04 -5.01 -16.32
CA LEU A 117 3.68 -5.42 -17.67
C LEU A 117 4.41 -4.57 -18.73
N LYS A 118 4.36 -3.23 -18.60
CA LYS A 118 5.07 -2.31 -19.50
C LYS A 118 6.57 -2.53 -19.50
N ILE A 119 7.18 -2.84 -18.36
CA ILE A 119 8.60 -3.17 -18.28
C ILE A 119 8.88 -4.46 -19.06
N LYS A 120 8.02 -5.48 -18.92
CA LYS A 120 8.17 -6.78 -19.61
C LYS A 120 7.94 -6.69 -21.13
N GLU A 121 7.13 -5.76 -21.61
CA GLU A 121 6.91 -5.49 -23.03
C GLU A 121 8.10 -4.80 -23.72
N ASN A 122 8.93 -4.11 -22.94
CA ASN A 122 10.10 -3.38 -23.46
C ASN A 122 11.34 -4.29 -23.58
N THR A 123 12.40 -3.74 -24.18
CA THR A 123 13.67 -4.46 -24.37
C THR A 123 14.42 -4.68 -23.05
N PRO A 124 15.29 -5.70 -22.94
CA PRO A 124 16.20 -5.84 -21.80
C PRO A 124 17.03 -4.57 -21.54
N LYS A 125 17.52 -3.93 -22.59
CA LYS A 125 18.29 -2.67 -22.50
C LYS A 125 17.47 -1.53 -21.89
N PHE A 126 16.18 -1.46 -22.16
CA PHE A 126 15.29 -0.49 -21.52
C PHE A 126 15.24 -0.75 -19.99
N PHE A 127 15.15 -2.01 -19.57
CA PHE A 127 15.11 -2.35 -18.16
C PHE A 127 16.43 -2.03 -17.44
N GLU A 128 17.57 -2.30 -18.04
CA GLU A 128 18.89 -1.91 -17.53
C GLU A 128 18.96 -0.40 -17.29
N ASN A 129 18.56 0.39 -18.29
CA ASN A 129 18.54 1.85 -18.18
C ASN A 129 17.56 2.33 -17.07
N LEU A 130 16.37 1.73 -17.01
CA LEU A 130 15.37 2.04 -15.99
C LEU A 130 15.90 1.78 -14.57
N VAL A 131 16.64 0.69 -14.37
CA VAL A 131 17.28 0.37 -13.08
C VAL A 131 18.29 1.43 -12.69
N VAL A 132 19.12 1.88 -13.63
CA VAL A 132 20.08 2.96 -13.38
C VAL A 132 19.35 4.27 -13.04
N ASP A 133 18.31 4.62 -13.82
CA ASP A 133 17.51 5.84 -13.55
C ASP A 133 16.82 5.77 -12.18
N LEU A 134 16.34 4.61 -11.78
CA LEU A 134 15.77 4.37 -10.46
C LEU A 134 16.79 4.62 -9.34
N MET A 135 17.99 4.06 -9.47
CA MET A 135 19.05 4.26 -8.48
C MET A 135 19.46 5.74 -8.36
N VAL A 136 19.54 6.44 -9.49
CA VAL A 136 19.82 7.88 -9.49
C VAL A 136 18.69 8.67 -8.82
N ALA A 137 17.44 8.33 -9.11
CA ALA A 137 16.26 8.94 -8.47
C ALA A 137 16.20 8.70 -6.95
N MET A 138 16.74 7.57 -6.49
CA MET A 138 16.91 7.26 -5.05
C MET A 138 18.07 8.03 -4.40
N GLY A 139 18.86 8.78 -5.17
CA GLY A 139 19.96 9.60 -4.68
C GLY A 139 21.35 8.98 -4.79
N TYR A 140 21.46 7.81 -5.41
CA TYR A 140 22.75 7.20 -5.71
C TYR A 140 23.36 7.79 -7.00
N GLY A 141 24.70 7.82 -7.12
CA GLY A 141 25.38 8.12 -8.38
C GLY A 141 25.55 9.58 -8.76
N GLY A 142 25.18 10.51 -7.90
CA GLY A 142 25.39 11.96 -8.10
C GLY A 142 24.61 12.54 -9.28
N SER A 143 24.90 12.15 -10.52
CA SER A 143 24.16 12.57 -11.72
C SER A 143 23.97 11.42 -12.71
N ARG A 144 22.92 11.52 -13.55
CA ARG A 144 22.64 10.56 -14.63
C ARG A 144 23.78 10.48 -15.65
N ILE A 145 24.51 11.57 -15.85
CA ILE A 145 25.65 11.63 -16.79
C ILE A 145 26.80 10.78 -16.27
N ASP A 146 27.05 10.82 -14.97
CA ASP A 146 28.11 10.03 -14.35
C ASP A 146 27.75 8.55 -14.22
N ALA A 147 26.46 8.25 -13.92
CA ALA A 147 25.94 6.88 -13.90
C ALA A 147 25.85 6.28 -15.31
N GLY A 148 25.49 7.07 -16.32
CA GLY A 148 25.32 6.62 -17.70
C GLY A 148 26.62 6.23 -18.43
N LYS A 149 27.78 6.72 -17.97
CA LYS A 149 29.08 6.33 -18.54
C LYS A 149 29.48 4.90 -18.19
N SER A 150 28.85 4.33 -17.16
CA SER A 150 29.12 2.98 -16.69
C SER A 150 28.21 1.91 -17.32
N VAL A 151 27.15 2.33 -18.06
CA VAL A 151 26.20 1.44 -18.70
C VAL A 151 26.63 1.18 -20.15
N GLY A 152 27.16 -0.02 -20.43
CA GLY A 152 27.25 -0.46 -21.82
C GLY A 152 28.62 -0.84 -22.36
N GLN A 153 29.57 -1.24 -21.56
CA GLN A 153 30.67 -2.07 -22.06
C GLN A 153 30.20 -3.53 -22.08
N SER A 154 29.88 -4.05 -23.25
CA SER A 154 29.57 -5.46 -23.45
C SER A 154 30.85 -6.26 -23.20
N GLY A 155 30.87 -7.06 -22.14
CA GLY A 155 32.00 -7.94 -21.82
C GLY A 155 32.23 -8.18 -20.33
N ASP A 156 31.52 -7.50 -19.43
CA ASP A 156 31.82 -7.47 -18.02
C ASP A 156 31.02 -8.54 -17.23
N GLU A 157 31.15 -9.82 -17.64
CA GLU A 157 30.64 -10.99 -16.89
C GLU A 157 29.21 -10.89 -16.33
N GLY A 158 28.36 -10.03 -16.92
CA GLY A 158 26.97 -9.83 -16.52
C GLY A 158 26.72 -8.65 -15.59
N ILE A 159 27.64 -7.72 -15.47
CA ILE A 159 27.45 -6.43 -14.78
C ILE A 159 26.85 -5.45 -15.80
N ASP A 160 25.67 -4.91 -15.52
CA ASP A 160 24.94 -4.02 -16.42
C ASP A 160 25.19 -2.53 -16.10
N GLY A 161 25.74 -2.23 -14.92
CA GLY A 161 26.08 -0.86 -14.53
C GLY A 161 26.87 -0.74 -13.26
N ILE A 162 27.54 0.38 -13.10
CA ILE A 162 28.29 0.76 -11.90
C ILE A 162 27.80 2.12 -11.46
N ILE A 163 27.38 2.24 -10.21
CA ILE A 163 26.90 3.49 -9.62
C ILE A 163 27.76 3.87 -8.41
N LYS A 164 28.12 5.13 -8.33
CA LYS A 164 28.76 5.68 -7.13
C LYS A 164 27.77 5.72 -5.99
N GLU A 165 28.18 5.25 -4.79
CA GLU A 165 27.31 5.30 -3.62
C GLU A 165 27.17 6.73 -3.07
N ASP A 166 28.23 7.51 -3.18
CA ASP A 166 28.31 8.87 -2.69
C ASP A 166 28.79 9.86 -3.79
N ARG A 167 28.66 11.15 -3.51
CA ARG A 167 29.09 12.22 -4.43
C ARG A 167 30.59 12.23 -4.71
N LEU A 168 31.40 11.69 -3.80
CA LEU A 168 32.86 11.67 -3.96
C LEU A 168 33.30 10.43 -4.76
N GLY A 169 32.44 9.41 -4.86
CA GLY A 169 32.71 8.17 -5.57
C GLY A 169 33.73 7.29 -4.84
N LEU A 170 33.77 7.38 -3.52
CA LEU A 170 34.67 6.57 -2.68
C LEU A 170 34.26 5.11 -2.65
N ASP A 171 32.95 4.84 -2.67
CA ASP A 171 32.38 3.51 -2.81
C ASP A 171 31.51 3.41 -4.08
N VAL A 172 31.45 2.21 -4.65
CA VAL A 172 30.67 1.92 -5.85
C VAL A 172 29.77 0.71 -5.62
N ILE A 173 28.61 0.75 -6.28
CA ILE A 173 27.62 -0.33 -6.30
C ILE A 173 27.56 -0.88 -7.73
N TYR A 174 27.74 -2.18 -7.88
CA TYR A 174 27.60 -2.88 -9.15
C TYR A 174 26.16 -3.32 -9.33
N LEU A 175 25.62 -3.10 -10.53
CA LEU A 175 24.21 -3.41 -10.84
C LEU A 175 24.12 -4.55 -11.86
N GLN A 176 23.18 -5.45 -11.63
CA GLN A 176 22.72 -6.40 -12.63
C GLN A 176 21.21 -6.37 -12.71
N ALA A 177 20.66 -6.19 -13.92
CA ALA A 177 19.25 -6.12 -14.21
C ALA A 177 18.83 -7.26 -15.15
N LYS A 178 17.97 -8.15 -14.70
CA LYS A 178 17.47 -9.29 -15.51
C LYS A 178 15.98 -9.17 -15.76
N ARG A 179 15.62 -8.82 -17.01
CA ARG A 179 14.22 -8.84 -17.45
C ARG A 179 13.83 -10.27 -17.84
N TRP A 180 13.35 -11.03 -16.90
CA TRP A 180 12.92 -12.41 -17.06
C TRP A 180 11.44 -12.59 -16.71
N GLU A 181 10.80 -13.60 -17.31
CA GLU A 181 9.41 -13.95 -17.01
C GLU A 181 9.29 -14.88 -15.79
N GLY A 182 10.31 -15.69 -15.55
CA GLY A 182 10.36 -16.63 -14.43
C GLY A 182 11.27 -16.17 -13.30
N SER A 183 11.21 -16.86 -12.16
CA SER A 183 12.03 -16.58 -10.98
C SER A 183 13.53 -16.81 -11.27
N VAL A 184 14.36 -15.97 -10.66
CA VAL A 184 15.82 -16.08 -10.71
C VAL A 184 16.28 -17.18 -9.78
N GLY A 185 16.95 -18.19 -10.36
CA GLY A 185 17.50 -19.30 -9.60
C GLY A 185 18.86 -18.99 -8.95
N ARG A 186 19.22 -19.82 -7.97
CA ARG A 186 20.53 -19.74 -7.26
C ARG A 186 21.74 -19.64 -8.19
N PRO A 187 21.84 -20.35 -9.35
CA PRO A 187 22.99 -20.26 -10.24
C PRO A 187 23.26 -18.84 -10.76
N GLU A 188 22.20 -18.06 -11.06
CA GLU A 188 22.35 -16.70 -11.57
C GLU A 188 22.87 -15.75 -10.51
N ILE A 189 22.38 -15.91 -9.28
CA ILE A 189 22.92 -15.13 -8.14
C ILE A 189 24.38 -15.50 -7.88
N GLN A 190 24.76 -16.78 -7.99
CA GLN A 190 26.13 -17.21 -7.83
C GLN A 190 27.05 -16.66 -8.94
N LYS A 191 26.59 -16.57 -10.19
CA LYS A 191 27.33 -15.92 -11.29
C LYS A 191 27.55 -14.43 -10.96
N PHE A 192 26.51 -13.73 -10.50
CA PHE A 192 26.65 -12.34 -10.14
C PHE A 192 27.65 -12.13 -8.99
N VAL A 193 27.59 -12.96 -7.95
CA VAL A 193 28.56 -12.92 -6.86
C VAL A 193 29.98 -13.20 -7.37
N GLY A 194 30.14 -14.14 -8.30
CA GLY A 194 31.43 -14.42 -8.96
C GLY A 194 31.97 -13.20 -9.70
N ALA A 195 31.11 -12.52 -10.48
CA ALA A 195 31.48 -11.29 -11.18
C ALA A 195 31.89 -10.17 -10.21
N LEU A 196 31.18 -9.99 -9.11
CA LEU A 196 31.56 -9.04 -8.05
C LEU A 196 32.95 -9.34 -7.47
N HIS A 197 33.24 -10.60 -7.23
CA HIS A 197 34.57 -11.03 -6.75
C HIS A 197 35.65 -10.74 -7.79
N GLY A 198 35.41 -11.01 -9.06
CA GLY A 198 36.32 -10.69 -10.17
C GLY A 198 36.69 -9.21 -10.22
N GLN A 199 35.71 -8.34 -9.97
CA GLN A 199 35.86 -6.89 -9.95
C GLN A 199 36.37 -6.36 -8.57
N ARG A 200 36.63 -7.23 -7.60
CA ARG A 200 36.93 -6.86 -6.21
C ARG A 200 35.89 -5.95 -5.58
N ALA A 201 34.66 -6.08 -6.03
CA ALA A 201 33.53 -5.28 -5.58
C ALA A 201 33.02 -5.77 -4.21
N LYS A 202 32.67 -4.81 -3.36
CA LYS A 202 32.13 -5.08 -2.02
C LYS A 202 30.58 -5.05 -1.99
N LYS A 203 29.98 -4.34 -2.95
CA LYS A 203 28.54 -4.08 -2.99
C LYS A 203 27.99 -4.35 -4.39
N GLY A 204 26.87 -5.05 -4.44
CA GLY A 204 26.15 -5.29 -5.68
C GLY A 204 24.65 -5.37 -5.45
N VAL A 205 23.89 -4.92 -6.45
CA VAL A 205 22.41 -4.97 -6.46
C VAL A 205 21.97 -5.74 -7.70
N PHE A 206 21.22 -6.82 -7.46
CA PHE A 206 20.60 -7.62 -8.51
C PHE A 206 19.11 -7.33 -8.55
N ILE A 207 18.60 -6.88 -9.68
CA ILE A 207 17.19 -6.51 -9.87
C ILE A 207 16.59 -7.38 -10.99
N THR A 208 15.40 -7.92 -10.77
CA THR A 208 14.72 -8.77 -11.75
C THR A 208 13.22 -8.47 -11.81
N THR A 209 12.59 -8.83 -12.93
CA THR A 209 11.13 -8.76 -13.14
C THR A 209 10.42 -10.09 -12.91
N GLY A 210 11.13 -11.15 -12.60
CA GLY A 210 10.61 -12.49 -12.37
C GLY A 210 11.03 -13.08 -11.01
#